data_ade6ec01b84e6831b12fd2937e119e08
#
_entry.id   ade6ec01b84e6831b12fd2937e119e08
#
_cell.length_a   1.000
_cell.length_b   1.000
_cell.length_c   1.000
_cell.angle_alpha   90.00
_cell.angle_beta   90.00
_cell.angle_gamma   90.00
#
_symmetry.space_group_name_H-M   'P 1'
#
loop_
_entity.id
_entity.type
_entity.pdbx_description
1 polymer ?
#
loop_
_entity_poly.entity_id
_entity_poly.type
_entity_poly.pdbx_seq_one_letter_code
_entity_poly.pdbx_strand_id
1 'polypeptide(L)'
;MLSILECSAWERKKMQNNHTFFFAKTTAELFYQLTSVSALEVVGGCTSLERMPQKAISVHGISDLASITMHERYIDCGPAVTLSDILSLASARIPEALTESVKSIANPFVRNIATLGGNICAKGIRRTLYAPLLALDARLELKSSLDSVYVPLLNFTGIPHGSILSNIRIPLGDWDVTVFRRLGADRTITETSASFAFLADNEKNMITNIKLAFSGAVTFRCIELENRLIGTRLPLAAKDISLFMDTAASQFDDAAKDVPYNPILRTQFINLTRYSLEQLT
;
A
#
# COMPACT_ATOMS: atom_id res chain seq x y z
N MET A 1 -12.32 -38.88 32.13
CA MET A 1 -13.76 -38.59 31.97
C MET A 1 -13.92 -37.09 32.17
N LEU A 2 -13.65 -36.31 31.11
CA LEU A 2 -13.85 -34.85 31.09
C LEU A 2 -15.36 -34.59 31.04
N SER A 3 -15.87 -33.80 31.95
CA SER A 3 -17.29 -33.66 32.20
C SER A 3 -18.02 -32.97 31.04
N ILE A 4 -19.20 -33.44 30.72
CA ILE A 4 -20.12 -32.89 29.70
C ILE A 4 -20.36 -31.37 29.91
N LEU A 5 -20.11 -30.86 31.14
CA LEU A 5 -20.27 -29.46 31.50
C LEU A 5 -19.16 -28.54 30.95
N GLU A 6 -17.93 -29.05 30.77
CA GLU A 6 -16.81 -28.26 30.18
C GLU A 6 -16.94 -28.12 28.66
N CYS A 7 -17.48 -29.15 27.99
CA CYS A 7 -17.78 -29.09 26.56
C CYS A 7 -18.86 -28.05 26.25
N SER A 8 -19.90 -27.95 27.08
CA SER A 8 -21.00 -26.98 26.91
C SER A 8 -20.62 -25.53 27.19
N ALA A 9 -19.59 -25.29 28.03
CA ALA A 9 -19.04 -23.95 28.30
C ALA A 9 -18.13 -23.47 27.16
N TRP A 10 -17.39 -24.40 26.52
CA TRP A 10 -16.55 -24.11 25.36
C TRP A 10 -17.40 -23.85 24.11
N GLU A 11 -18.47 -24.58 23.89
CA GLU A 11 -19.43 -24.33 22.82
C GLU A 11 -20.21 -23.02 23.02
N ARG A 12 -20.61 -22.69 24.25
CA ARG A 12 -21.25 -21.40 24.56
C ARG A 12 -20.33 -20.20 24.35
N LYS A 13 -19.01 -20.32 24.60
CA LYS A 13 -18.02 -19.30 24.33
C LYS A 13 -17.80 -19.10 22.80
N LYS A 14 -18.01 -20.14 22.01
CA LYS A 14 -17.96 -20.12 20.54
C LYS A 14 -19.19 -19.44 19.91
N MET A 15 -20.33 -19.44 20.58
CA MET A 15 -21.58 -18.86 20.08
C MET A 15 -21.78 -17.36 20.41
N GLN A 16 -20.85 -16.70 21.10
CA GLN A 16 -20.96 -15.28 21.48
C GLN A 16 -20.24 -14.30 20.55
N ASN A 17 -19.62 -14.75 19.46
CA ASN A 17 -19.11 -13.86 18.44
C ASN A 17 -20.19 -13.61 17.36
N ASN A 18 -21.22 -12.83 17.70
CA ASN A 18 -22.21 -12.35 16.73
C ASN A 18 -21.54 -11.30 15.80
N HIS A 19 -20.84 -11.79 14.78
CA HIS A 19 -20.43 -10.92 13.68
C HIS A 19 -21.65 -10.63 12.80
N THR A 20 -21.90 -9.35 12.55
CA THR A 20 -22.98 -8.91 11.67
C THR A 20 -22.38 -8.38 10.37
N PHE A 21 -22.79 -8.96 9.25
CA PHE A 21 -22.35 -8.54 7.92
C PHE A 21 -23.46 -7.80 7.20
N PHE A 22 -23.12 -6.66 6.68
CA PHE A 22 -23.96 -5.84 5.83
C PHE A 22 -23.42 -5.88 4.39
N PHE A 23 -24.32 -5.70 3.45
CA PHE A 23 -24.00 -5.59 2.03
C PHE A 23 -24.62 -4.32 1.49
N ALA A 24 -23.88 -3.62 0.65
CA ALA A 24 -24.38 -2.49 -0.11
C ALA A 24 -24.18 -2.76 -1.60
N LYS A 25 -25.13 -2.35 -2.41
CA LYS A 25 -25.08 -2.43 -3.88
C LYS A 25 -24.71 -1.10 -4.51
N THR A 26 -24.86 -0.02 -3.75
CA THR A 26 -24.56 1.34 -4.19
C THR A 26 -23.79 2.10 -3.13
N THR A 27 -23.05 3.13 -3.54
CA THR A 27 -22.39 4.05 -2.62
C THR A 27 -23.37 4.79 -1.71
N ALA A 28 -24.59 5.06 -2.17
CA ALA A 28 -25.63 5.68 -1.36
C ALA A 28 -26.08 4.76 -0.21
N GLU A 29 -26.32 3.48 -0.49
CA GLU A 29 -26.62 2.49 0.54
C GLU A 29 -25.47 2.34 1.54
N LEU A 30 -24.22 2.35 1.06
CA LEU A 30 -23.03 2.29 1.91
C LEU A 30 -23.01 3.45 2.89
N PHE A 31 -23.19 4.71 2.43
CA PHE A 31 -23.24 5.87 3.29
C PHE A 31 -24.42 5.84 4.26
N TYR A 32 -25.58 5.40 3.83
CA TYR A 32 -26.74 5.22 4.71
C TYR A 32 -26.40 4.26 5.85
N GLN A 33 -25.80 3.11 5.56
CA GLN A 33 -25.42 2.12 6.56
C GLN A 33 -24.35 2.65 7.52
N LEU A 34 -23.33 3.34 6.98
CA LEU A 34 -22.26 3.96 7.79
C LEU A 34 -22.79 4.99 8.78
N THR A 35 -23.87 5.68 8.43
CA THR A 35 -24.50 6.68 9.30
C THR A 35 -25.45 6.03 10.31
N SER A 36 -26.14 4.96 9.90
CA SER A 36 -27.19 4.31 10.71
C SER A 36 -26.67 3.27 11.70
N VAL A 37 -25.52 2.66 11.41
CA VAL A 37 -24.95 1.55 12.19
C VAL A 37 -23.66 2.01 12.87
N SER A 38 -23.68 2.08 14.20
CA SER A 38 -22.49 2.43 14.98
C SER A 38 -21.40 1.38 14.89
N ALA A 39 -20.14 1.81 14.82
CA ALA A 39 -18.94 0.96 14.74
C ALA A 39 -18.97 -0.03 13.54
N LEU A 40 -19.54 0.40 12.41
CA LEU A 40 -19.53 -0.36 11.17
C LEU A 40 -18.19 -0.14 10.45
N GLU A 41 -17.49 -1.22 10.14
CA GLU A 41 -16.22 -1.18 9.43
C GLU A 41 -16.41 -1.60 7.97
N VAL A 42 -15.82 -0.82 7.06
CA VAL A 42 -15.83 -1.13 5.62
C VAL A 42 -14.77 -2.18 5.33
N VAL A 43 -15.15 -3.24 4.64
CA VAL A 43 -14.25 -4.33 4.27
C VAL A 43 -14.30 -4.63 2.77
N GLY A 44 -13.13 -4.93 2.20
CA GLY A 44 -12.99 -5.47 0.84
C GLY A 44 -12.84 -6.99 0.86
N GLY A 45 -11.76 -7.52 0.29
CA GLY A 45 -11.48 -8.96 0.21
C GLY A 45 -11.09 -9.65 1.52
N CYS A 46 -10.97 -8.95 2.62
CA CYS A 46 -10.66 -9.45 3.98
C CYS A 46 -9.35 -10.26 4.12
N THR A 47 -8.50 -10.28 3.10
CA THR A 47 -7.27 -11.12 3.05
C THR A 47 -6.15 -10.63 3.97
N SER A 48 -6.19 -9.37 4.41
CA SER A 48 -5.19 -8.75 5.30
C SER A 48 -5.68 -8.56 6.74
N LEU A 49 -6.92 -8.93 7.06
CA LEU A 49 -7.47 -8.77 8.40
C LEU A 49 -6.92 -9.82 9.35
N GLU A 50 -6.49 -9.40 10.54
CA GLU A 50 -6.13 -10.31 11.64
C GLU A 50 -7.36 -10.86 12.35
N ARG A 51 -8.37 -10.04 12.48
CA ARG A 51 -9.67 -10.37 13.06
C ARG A 51 -10.77 -9.73 12.27
N MET A 52 -11.87 -10.46 12.11
CA MET A 52 -13.08 -9.90 11.51
C MET A 52 -13.69 -8.88 12.47
N PRO A 53 -14.13 -7.71 11.97
CA PRO A 53 -14.87 -6.74 12.75
C PRO A 53 -16.20 -7.34 13.25
N GLN A 54 -16.69 -6.87 14.39
CA GLN A 54 -18.01 -7.30 14.89
C GLN A 54 -19.14 -6.90 13.94
N LYS A 55 -19.02 -5.72 13.33
CA LYS A 55 -19.93 -5.24 12.30
C LYS A 55 -19.12 -4.84 11.08
N ALA A 56 -19.37 -5.48 9.98
CA ALA A 56 -18.67 -5.25 8.73
C ALA A 56 -19.64 -4.98 7.59
N ILE A 57 -19.30 -4.06 6.69
CA ILE A 57 -20.00 -3.87 5.44
C ILE A 57 -19.04 -4.12 4.28
N SER A 58 -19.45 -5.03 3.39
CA SER A 58 -18.67 -5.36 2.21
C SER A 58 -18.91 -4.35 1.09
N VAL A 59 -17.82 -3.90 0.48
CA VAL A 59 -17.86 -3.08 -0.75
C VAL A 59 -17.80 -3.89 -2.02
N HIS A 60 -17.72 -5.22 -1.92
CA HIS A 60 -17.59 -6.16 -3.05
C HIS A 60 -18.87 -6.21 -3.86
N GLY A 61 -19.74 -5.50 -3.94
CA GLY A 61 -20.94 -5.49 -4.79
C GLY A 61 -21.22 -4.12 -5.40
N ILE A 62 -20.37 -3.16 -5.07
CA ILE A 62 -20.52 -1.78 -5.54
C ILE A 62 -19.67 -1.59 -6.79
N SER A 63 -20.32 -1.58 -7.96
CA SER A 63 -19.64 -1.46 -9.27
C SER A 63 -18.75 -0.23 -9.38
N ASP A 64 -19.20 0.90 -8.83
CA ASP A 64 -18.44 2.16 -8.86
C ASP A 64 -17.10 2.04 -8.15
N LEU A 65 -17.05 1.25 -7.06
CA LEU A 65 -15.83 1.02 -6.28
C LEU A 65 -14.94 -0.09 -6.86
N ALA A 66 -15.40 -0.83 -7.87
CA ALA A 66 -14.65 -1.86 -8.59
C ALA A 66 -14.26 -1.42 -10.01
N SER A 67 -14.49 -0.16 -10.35
CA SER A 67 -14.21 0.38 -11.68
C SER A 67 -12.73 0.70 -11.86
N ILE A 68 -12.26 0.55 -13.11
CA ILE A 68 -10.94 0.98 -13.55
C ILE A 68 -11.13 1.91 -14.75
N THR A 69 -10.57 3.12 -14.66
CA THR A 69 -10.62 4.09 -15.74
C THR A 69 -9.22 4.52 -16.14
N MET A 70 -8.85 4.21 -17.38
CA MET A 70 -7.56 4.57 -17.93
C MET A 70 -7.61 5.98 -18.50
N HIS A 71 -6.67 6.83 -18.11
CA HIS A 71 -6.44 8.16 -18.68
C HIS A 71 -5.07 8.22 -19.35
N GLU A 72 -4.76 9.32 -20.00
CA GLU A 72 -3.48 9.49 -20.70
C GLU A 72 -2.27 9.44 -19.76
N ARG A 73 -2.36 10.04 -18.57
CA ARG A 73 -1.25 10.23 -17.63
C ARG A 73 -1.45 9.54 -16.28
N TYR A 74 -2.58 8.95 -16.03
CA TYR A 74 -2.88 8.25 -14.79
C TYR A 74 -3.99 7.22 -15.01
N ILE A 75 -4.08 6.30 -14.07
CA ILE A 75 -5.20 5.36 -13.97
C ILE A 75 -5.96 5.62 -12.67
N ASP A 76 -7.27 5.66 -12.75
CA ASP A 76 -8.17 5.69 -11.61
C ASP A 76 -8.69 4.28 -11.33
N CYS A 77 -8.46 3.79 -10.13
CA CYS A 77 -8.88 2.47 -9.68
C CYS A 77 -9.78 2.61 -8.45
N GLY A 78 -10.94 1.99 -8.49
CA GLY A 78 -11.77 1.86 -7.31
C GLY A 78 -11.10 0.98 -6.23
N PRO A 79 -11.41 1.19 -4.96
CA PRO A 79 -10.78 0.44 -3.86
C PRO A 79 -11.13 -1.05 -3.82
N ALA A 80 -12.23 -1.46 -4.46
CA ALA A 80 -12.66 -2.85 -4.57
C ALA A 80 -12.04 -3.59 -5.78
N VAL A 81 -11.26 -2.90 -6.63
CA VAL A 81 -10.48 -3.51 -7.70
C VAL A 81 -9.55 -4.55 -7.12
N THR A 82 -9.57 -5.77 -7.67
CA THR A 82 -8.72 -6.86 -7.18
C THR A 82 -7.29 -6.73 -7.69
N LEU A 83 -6.37 -7.36 -7.00
CA LEU A 83 -4.97 -7.39 -7.42
C LEU A 83 -4.79 -8.15 -8.74
N SER A 84 -5.65 -9.13 -9.04
CA SER A 84 -5.68 -9.81 -10.33
C SER A 84 -6.16 -8.90 -11.47
N ASP A 85 -7.12 -8.01 -11.20
CA ASP A 85 -7.57 -7.03 -12.20
C ASP A 85 -6.43 -6.09 -12.60
N ILE A 86 -5.62 -5.63 -11.64
CA ILE A 86 -4.42 -4.83 -11.93
C ILE A 86 -3.44 -5.58 -12.84
N LEU A 87 -3.20 -6.88 -12.60
CA LEU A 87 -2.32 -7.68 -13.46
C LEU A 87 -2.89 -7.91 -14.85
N SER A 88 -4.21 -7.95 -15.00
CA SER A 88 -4.86 -8.10 -16.31
C SER A 88 -4.66 -6.88 -17.22
N LEU A 89 -4.34 -5.71 -16.64
CA LEU A 89 -4.03 -4.47 -17.35
C LEU A 89 -2.57 -4.39 -17.84
N ALA A 90 -1.75 -5.39 -17.56
CA ALA A 90 -0.29 -5.35 -17.77
C ALA A 90 0.17 -5.12 -19.24
N SER A 91 -0.75 -5.12 -20.22
CA SER A 91 -0.48 -4.68 -21.60
C SER A 91 -0.54 -3.17 -21.79
N ALA A 92 -1.04 -2.42 -20.81
CA ALA A 92 -1.26 -1.00 -20.89
C ALA A 92 -0.31 -0.30 -19.91
N ARG A 93 0.71 0.38 -20.35
CA ARG A 93 1.53 1.41 -19.65
C ARG A 93 1.49 1.44 -18.10
N ILE A 94 1.17 0.28 -17.45
CA ILE A 94 1.16 0.18 -15.99
C ILE A 94 2.59 0.18 -15.51
N PRO A 95 2.97 1.04 -14.56
CA PRO A 95 4.34 1.09 -14.04
C PRO A 95 4.82 -0.28 -13.54
N GLU A 96 6.05 -0.65 -13.94
CA GLU A 96 6.66 -1.94 -13.60
C GLU A 96 6.69 -2.16 -12.08
N ALA A 97 7.03 -1.13 -11.30
CA ALA A 97 7.03 -1.20 -9.85
C ALA A 97 5.68 -1.65 -9.26
N LEU A 98 4.57 -1.24 -9.86
CA LEU A 98 3.24 -1.67 -9.43
C LEU A 98 2.98 -3.12 -9.81
N THR A 99 3.25 -3.52 -11.05
CA THR A 99 3.02 -4.89 -11.51
C THR A 99 3.86 -5.90 -10.76
N GLU A 100 5.15 -5.63 -10.54
CA GLU A 100 6.05 -6.48 -9.77
C GLU A 100 5.63 -6.58 -8.30
N SER A 101 5.17 -5.47 -7.73
CA SER A 101 4.68 -5.48 -6.35
C SER A 101 3.42 -6.34 -6.18
N VAL A 102 2.48 -6.25 -7.12
CA VAL A 102 1.28 -7.09 -7.11
C VAL A 102 1.64 -8.58 -7.31
N LYS A 103 2.55 -8.91 -8.22
CA LYS A 103 3.03 -10.30 -8.43
C LYS A 103 3.66 -10.88 -7.18
N SER A 104 4.33 -10.07 -6.37
CA SER A 104 4.97 -10.48 -5.11
C SER A 104 3.99 -10.80 -3.97
N ILE A 105 2.72 -10.46 -4.12
CA ILE A 105 1.69 -10.70 -3.10
C ILE A 105 1.08 -12.08 -3.30
N ALA A 106 1.26 -12.97 -2.31
CA ALA A 106 0.57 -14.24 -2.19
C ALA A 106 0.50 -15.06 -3.50
N ASN A 107 -0.56 -15.84 -3.67
CA ASN A 107 -0.85 -16.63 -4.86
C ASN A 107 -2.03 -16.05 -5.66
N PRO A 108 -2.31 -16.53 -6.88
CA PRO A 108 -3.42 -16.04 -7.71
C PRO A 108 -4.78 -16.10 -7.01
N PHE A 109 -5.06 -17.16 -6.24
CA PHE A 109 -6.35 -17.29 -5.52
C PHE A 109 -6.58 -16.17 -4.52
N VAL A 110 -5.53 -15.78 -3.79
CA VAL A 110 -5.59 -14.64 -2.86
C VAL A 110 -5.71 -13.33 -3.64
N ARG A 111 -4.97 -13.14 -4.73
CA ARG A 111 -5.04 -11.92 -5.55
C ARG A 111 -6.40 -11.70 -6.21
N ASN A 112 -7.16 -12.77 -6.49
CA ASN A 112 -8.53 -12.67 -7.00
C ASN A 112 -9.54 -12.09 -5.98
N ILE A 113 -9.16 -12.06 -4.70
CA ILE A 113 -10.02 -11.58 -3.60
C ILE A 113 -9.42 -10.32 -2.95
N ALA A 114 -8.09 -10.27 -2.83
CA ALA A 114 -7.38 -9.13 -2.27
C ALA A 114 -7.59 -7.90 -3.14
N THR A 115 -7.94 -6.77 -2.52
CA THR A 115 -8.26 -5.53 -3.21
C THR A 115 -7.18 -4.47 -3.01
N LEU A 116 -7.08 -3.54 -3.96
CA LEU A 116 -6.16 -2.41 -3.91
C LEU A 116 -6.40 -1.57 -2.64
N GLY A 117 -7.65 -1.18 -2.38
CA GLY A 117 -8.02 -0.44 -1.18
C GLY A 117 -7.75 -1.22 0.10
N GLY A 118 -8.01 -2.54 0.09
CA GLY A 118 -7.70 -3.42 1.22
C GLY A 118 -6.21 -3.45 1.57
N ASN A 119 -5.33 -3.42 0.57
CA ASN A 119 -3.88 -3.36 0.80
C ASN A 119 -3.43 -1.99 1.32
N ILE A 120 -3.97 -0.89 0.77
CA ILE A 120 -3.66 0.48 1.22
C ILE A 120 -4.11 0.72 2.66
N CYS A 121 -5.32 0.27 3.00
CA CYS A 121 -5.91 0.45 4.34
C CYS A 121 -5.44 -0.60 5.36
N ALA A 122 -4.67 -1.61 4.94
CA ALA A 122 -4.10 -2.61 5.86
C ALA A 122 -3.21 -1.92 6.90
N LYS A 123 -3.09 -2.54 8.08
CA LYS A 123 -2.27 -1.99 9.16
C LYS A 123 -0.86 -2.60 9.16
N GLY A 124 0.12 -1.77 9.54
CA GLY A 124 1.50 -2.20 9.75
C GLY A 124 2.15 -2.86 8.52
N ILE A 125 2.78 -3.99 8.76
CA ILE A 125 3.62 -4.72 7.79
C ILE A 125 2.87 -5.36 6.61
N ARG A 126 1.54 -5.26 6.56
CA ARG A 126 0.70 -5.91 5.53
C ARG A 126 0.50 -5.07 4.26
N ARG A 127 1.18 -3.93 4.16
CA ARG A 127 1.01 -2.93 3.08
C ARG A 127 2.06 -3.09 1.97
N THR A 128 2.13 -4.23 1.30
CA THR A 128 3.16 -4.48 0.26
C THR A 128 3.13 -3.48 -0.88
N LEU A 129 1.94 -2.98 -1.27
CA LEU A 129 1.80 -2.00 -2.35
C LEU A 129 2.10 -0.56 -1.91
N TYR A 130 2.29 -0.32 -0.61
CA TYR A 130 2.39 1.05 -0.10
C TYR A 130 3.67 1.77 -0.59
N ALA A 131 4.84 1.10 -0.57
CA ALA A 131 6.08 1.69 -1.06
C ALA A 131 6.03 2.03 -2.56
N PRO A 132 5.64 1.12 -3.48
CA PRO A 132 5.53 1.47 -4.90
C PRO A 132 4.46 2.54 -5.16
N LEU A 133 3.33 2.53 -4.48
CA LEU A 133 2.31 3.57 -4.63
C LEU A 133 2.78 4.93 -4.09
N LEU A 134 3.57 4.94 -2.99
CA LEU A 134 4.24 6.16 -2.52
C LEU A 134 5.22 6.68 -3.58
N ALA A 135 6.10 5.83 -4.11
CA ALA A 135 7.07 6.22 -5.11
C ALA A 135 6.40 6.74 -6.40
N LEU A 136 5.26 6.21 -6.77
CA LEU A 136 4.45 6.63 -7.90
C LEU A 136 3.61 7.90 -7.65
N ASP A 137 3.72 8.54 -6.47
CA ASP A 137 2.91 9.72 -6.12
C ASP A 137 1.39 9.46 -6.18
N ALA A 138 0.94 8.27 -5.81
CA ALA A 138 -0.47 7.92 -5.81
C ALA A 138 -1.30 8.87 -4.92
N ARG A 139 -2.53 9.15 -5.35
CA ARG A 139 -3.48 10.01 -4.62
C ARG A 139 -4.75 9.24 -4.33
N LEU A 140 -5.30 9.45 -3.16
CA LEU A 140 -6.49 8.79 -2.65
C LEU A 140 -7.66 9.76 -2.64
N GLU A 141 -8.80 9.37 -3.20
CA GLU A 141 -10.04 10.09 -3.05
C GLU A 141 -10.77 9.60 -1.79
N LEU A 142 -10.89 10.49 -0.81
CA LEU A 142 -11.70 10.27 0.38
C LEU A 142 -13.04 10.95 0.18
N LYS A 143 -14.11 10.16 0.14
CA LYS A 143 -15.46 10.62 -0.16
C LYS A 143 -16.36 10.45 1.05
N SER A 144 -17.07 11.51 1.39
CA SER A 144 -18.19 11.51 2.33
C SER A 144 -19.53 11.55 1.58
N SER A 145 -20.66 11.60 2.30
CA SER A 145 -21.97 11.80 1.67
C SER A 145 -22.13 13.19 1.03
N LEU A 146 -21.31 14.17 1.41
CA LEU A 146 -21.46 15.58 1.01
C LEU A 146 -20.32 16.07 0.12
N ASP A 147 -19.10 15.51 0.28
CA ASP A 147 -17.90 16.05 -0.34
C ASP A 147 -16.88 14.93 -0.67
N SER A 148 -15.96 15.23 -1.56
CA SER A 148 -14.81 14.37 -1.85
C SER A 148 -13.52 15.18 -1.95
N VAL A 149 -12.42 14.61 -1.45
CA VAL A 149 -11.11 15.25 -1.46
C VAL A 149 -10.02 14.27 -1.89
N TYR A 150 -9.12 14.72 -2.76
CA TYR A 150 -7.92 13.97 -3.12
C TYR A 150 -6.77 14.31 -2.18
N VAL A 151 -6.26 13.27 -1.50
CA VAL A 151 -5.13 13.36 -0.58
C VAL A 151 -3.96 12.58 -1.17
N PRO A 152 -2.73 13.16 -1.23
CA PRO A 152 -1.54 12.37 -1.56
C PRO A 152 -1.38 11.18 -0.60
N LEU A 153 -1.00 10.01 -1.11
CA LEU A 153 -0.78 8.84 -0.26
C LEU A 153 0.27 9.10 0.84
N LEU A 154 1.25 9.95 0.56
CA LEU A 154 2.26 10.39 1.53
C LEU A 154 1.64 11.05 2.79
N ASN A 155 0.52 11.75 2.62
CA ASN A 155 -0.18 12.46 3.69
C ASN A 155 -1.38 11.69 4.26
N PHE A 156 -1.55 10.43 3.83
CA PHE A 156 -2.69 9.63 4.26
C PHE A 156 -2.47 9.06 5.67
N THR A 157 -3.26 9.51 6.62
CA THR A 157 -3.24 9.06 8.02
C THR A 157 -4.36 8.09 8.37
N GLY A 158 -5.32 7.89 7.45
CA GLY A 158 -6.48 7.02 7.64
C GLY A 158 -7.73 7.61 7.00
N ILE A 159 -8.81 6.83 6.97
CA ILE A 159 -10.10 7.27 6.44
C ILE A 159 -10.86 8.00 7.56
N PRO A 160 -11.27 9.27 7.36
CA PRO A 160 -12.06 10.00 8.33
C PRO A 160 -13.40 9.31 8.62
N HIS A 161 -13.92 9.51 9.81
CA HIS A 161 -15.23 8.97 10.18
C HIS A 161 -16.33 9.46 9.22
N GLY A 162 -17.20 8.57 8.77
CA GLY A 162 -18.27 8.88 7.81
C GLY A 162 -17.80 9.03 6.37
N SER A 163 -16.52 8.78 6.09
CA SER A 163 -15.95 8.78 4.74
C SER A 163 -15.56 7.38 4.32
N ILE A 164 -15.33 7.22 3.02
CA ILE A 164 -14.80 6.00 2.40
C ILE A 164 -13.63 6.35 1.49
N LEU A 165 -12.74 5.41 1.23
CA LEU A 165 -11.86 5.46 0.08
C LEU A 165 -12.71 5.15 -1.16
N SER A 166 -12.81 6.08 -2.10
CA SER A 166 -13.66 5.94 -3.29
C SER A 166 -12.87 5.73 -4.57
N ASN A 167 -11.65 6.27 -4.65
CA ASN A 167 -10.77 6.13 -5.80
C ASN A 167 -9.29 6.19 -5.40
N ILE A 168 -8.47 5.49 -6.17
CA ILE A 168 -7.01 5.51 -6.07
C ILE A 168 -6.48 5.92 -7.43
N ARG A 169 -5.93 7.14 -7.51
CA ARG A 169 -5.29 7.68 -8.71
C ARG A 169 -3.82 7.34 -8.69
N ILE A 170 -3.37 6.63 -9.70
CA ILE A 170 -1.97 6.20 -9.85
C ILE A 170 -1.41 6.83 -11.11
N PRO A 171 -0.40 7.70 -11.03
CA PRO A 171 0.28 8.23 -12.20
C PRO A 171 0.87 7.11 -13.05
N LEU A 172 0.75 7.27 -14.37
CA LEU A 172 1.35 6.41 -15.38
C LEU A 172 2.63 7.08 -15.85
N GLY A 173 3.63 6.28 -16.19
CA GLY A 173 4.91 6.73 -16.73
C GLY A 173 5.87 5.56 -16.81
N ASP A 174 6.77 5.68 -17.77
CA ASP A 174 7.91 4.79 -17.88
C ASP A 174 9.05 5.41 -17.08
N TRP A 175 9.84 4.58 -16.41
CA TRP A 175 10.99 4.98 -15.62
C TRP A 175 12.23 4.30 -16.18
N ASP A 176 13.32 5.04 -16.37
CA ASP A 176 14.58 4.47 -16.88
C ASP A 176 15.16 3.43 -15.93
N VAL A 177 15.03 3.66 -14.63
CA VAL A 177 15.43 2.71 -13.59
C VAL A 177 14.26 2.44 -12.66
N THR A 178 13.90 1.18 -12.54
CA THR A 178 12.86 0.70 -11.62
C THR A 178 13.44 -0.43 -10.75
N VAL A 179 13.46 -0.23 -9.45
CA VAL A 179 13.83 -1.28 -8.49
C VAL A 179 12.69 -1.46 -7.49
N PHE A 180 12.04 -2.60 -7.56
CA PHE A 180 11.11 -3.04 -6.52
C PHE A 180 11.67 -4.28 -5.82
N ARG A 181 11.55 -4.33 -4.48
CA ARG A 181 11.87 -5.53 -3.69
C ARG A 181 10.87 -5.70 -2.57
N ARG A 182 10.27 -6.89 -2.52
CA ARG A 182 9.55 -7.36 -1.34
C ARG A 182 10.57 -8.02 -0.40
N LEU A 183 10.52 -7.64 0.88
CA LEU A 183 11.41 -8.15 1.93
C LEU A 183 10.64 -9.08 2.88
N GLY A 184 11.38 -9.92 3.58
CA GLY A 184 10.83 -10.91 4.50
C GLY A 184 10.59 -12.26 3.85
N ALA A 185 9.89 -13.16 4.54
CA ALA A 185 9.62 -14.51 4.07
C ALA A 185 8.60 -14.53 2.91
N ASP A 186 8.79 -15.42 1.94
CA ASP A 186 7.97 -15.50 0.73
C ASP A 186 6.49 -15.81 1.00
N ARG A 187 6.23 -16.68 1.95
CA ARG A 187 4.88 -17.24 2.17
C ARG A 187 4.16 -16.67 3.39
N THR A 188 4.87 -16.00 4.28
CA THR A 188 4.32 -15.49 5.54
C THR A 188 4.67 -14.02 5.71
N ILE A 189 3.80 -13.30 6.39
CA ILE A 189 4.07 -11.94 6.84
C ILE A 189 4.69 -12.03 8.22
N THR A 190 5.89 -11.48 8.37
CA THR A 190 6.67 -11.46 9.60
C THR A 190 7.08 -10.03 9.96
N GLU A 191 7.66 -9.81 11.11
CA GLU A 191 8.20 -8.52 11.53
C GLU A 191 9.28 -7.95 10.59
N THR A 192 9.89 -8.81 9.76
CA THR A 192 10.86 -8.42 8.73
C THR A 192 10.22 -8.17 7.36
N SER A 193 8.89 -8.28 7.25
CA SER A 193 8.21 -8.03 5.99
C SER A 193 8.13 -6.53 5.71
N ALA A 194 8.59 -6.14 4.53
CA ALA A 194 8.55 -4.78 4.03
C ALA A 194 8.52 -4.77 2.50
N SER A 195 8.35 -3.61 1.91
CA SER A 195 8.51 -3.34 0.49
C SER A 195 9.41 -2.13 0.29
N PHE A 196 10.22 -2.17 -0.74
CA PHE A 196 11.11 -1.12 -1.17
C PHE A 196 10.80 -0.77 -2.62
N ALA A 197 10.77 0.49 -2.96
CA ALA A 197 10.62 0.97 -4.32
C ALA A 197 11.58 2.14 -4.56
N PHE A 198 12.30 2.05 -5.68
CA PHE A 198 13.15 3.11 -6.19
C PHE A 198 12.85 3.28 -7.67
N LEU A 199 12.62 4.52 -8.08
CA LEU A 199 12.34 4.89 -9.46
C LEU A 199 13.25 6.07 -9.81
N ALA A 200 13.80 6.09 -11.02
CA ALA A 200 14.55 7.23 -11.49
C ALA A 200 14.42 7.40 -13.00
N ASP A 201 14.42 8.67 -13.42
CA ASP A 201 14.49 9.10 -14.81
C ASP A 201 15.74 9.94 -15.03
N ASN A 202 16.32 9.82 -16.20
CA ASN A 202 17.40 10.66 -16.63
C ASN A 202 17.15 11.22 -18.03
N GLU A 203 17.64 12.42 -18.28
CA GLU A 203 17.67 13.02 -19.60
C GLU A 203 19.05 13.61 -19.84
N LYS A 204 19.67 13.25 -20.97
CA LYS A 204 21.02 13.73 -21.35
C LYS A 204 22.07 13.51 -20.25
N ASN A 205 22.06 12.33 -19.64
CA ASN A 205 22.92 11.94 -18.53
C ASN A 205 22.77 12.84 -17.28
N MET A 206 21.60 13.39 -17.05
CA MET A 206 21.25 14.09 -15.81
C MET A 206 19.98 13.49 -15.21
N ILE A 207 19.99 13.30 -13.91
CA ILE A 207 18.81 12.83 -13.18
C ILE A 207 17.73 13.91 -13.23
N THR A 208 16.59 13.59 -13.83
CA THR A 208 15.43 14.50 -13.92
C THR A 208 14.40 14.22 -12.85
N ASN A 209 14.31 12.98 -12.41
CA ASN A 209 13.37 12.55 -11.37
C ASN A 209 13.96 11.37 -10.58
N ILE A 210 13.66 11.31 -9.29
CA ILE A 210 14.04 10.19 -8.44
C ILE A 210 13.00 10.03 -7.33
N LYS A 211 12.66 8.80 -7.01
CA LYS A 211 11.70 8.44 -5.97
C LYS A 211 12.26 7.29 -5.15
N LEU A 212 12.19 7.43 -3.85
CA LEU A 212 12.66 6.42 -2.90
C LEU A 212 11.61 6.21 -1.81
N ALA A 213 11.06 5.03 -1.74
CA ALA A 213 10.05 4.70 -0.73
C ALA A 213 10.29 3.33 -0.10
N PHE A 214 9.93 3.24 1.17
CA PHE A 214 9.98 2.01 1.96
C PHE A 214 8.70 1.89 2.79
N SER A 215 8.18 0.69 2.93
CA SER A 215 7.01 0.44 3.77
C SER A 215 7.07 -0.95 4.39
N GLY A 216 6.97 -0.98 5.70
CA GLY A 216 6.96 -2.16 6.55
C GLY A 216 6.49 -1.75 7.93
N ALA A 217 7.22 -2.14 8.98
CA ALA A 217 7.03 -1.57 10.30
C ALA A 217 7.27 -0.05 10.28
N VAL A 218 8.32 0.39 9.58
CA VAL A 218 8.60 1.80 9.29
C VAL A 218 8.09 2.11 7.89
N THR A 219 7.43 3.25 7.72
CA THR A 219 7.09 3.81 6.41
C THR A 219 7.96 5.04 6.18
N PHE A 220 8.69 5.05 5.06
CA PHE A 220 9.64 6.09 4.73
C PHE A 220 9.46 6.57 3.29
N ARG A 221 9.44 7.87 3.13
CA ARG A 221 9.68 8.61 1.89
C ARG A 221 10.06 10.04 2.26
N CYS A 222 11.10 10.57 1.66
CA CYS A 222 11.57 11.92 1.90
C CYS A 222 11.82 12.65 0.60
N ILE A 223 10.94 13.60 0.27
CA ILE A 223 11.01 14.41 -0.96
C ILE A 223 12.27 15.29 -0.96
N GLU A 224 12.71 15.80 0.20
CA GLU A 224 13.93 16.62 0.29
C GLU A 224 15.18 15.81 -0.06
N LEU A 225 15.22 14.52 0.35
CA LEU A 225 16.29 13.61 -0.03
C LEU A 225 16.27 13.33 -1.53
N GLU A 226 15.09 13.03 -2.10
CA GLU A 226 14.91 12.81 -3.53
C GLU A 226 15.43 14.02 -4.34
N ASN A 227 15.06 15.22 -3.95
CA ASN A 227 15.46 16.47 -4.64
C ASN A 227 16.97 16.75 -4.65
N ARG A 228 17.76 16.14 -3.75
CA ARG A 228 19.21 16.37 -3.70
C ARG A 228 19.97 15.83 -4.92
N LEU A 229 19.45 14.79 -5.57
CA LEU A 229 20.09 14.20 -6.74
C LEU A 229 19.54 14.74 -8.06
N ILE A 230 18.42 15.47 -8.06
CA ILE A 230 17.87 16.06 -9.28
C ILE A 230 18.84 17.07 -9.85
N GLY A 231 19.14 16.97 -11.15
CA GLY A 231 20.13 17.80 -11.85
C GLY A 231 21.58 17.31 -11.73
N THR A 232 21.84 16.22 -10.99
CA THR A 232 23.17 15.64 -10.90
C THR A 232 23.49 14.85 -12.17
N ARG A 233 24.73 14.94 -12.66
CA ARG A 233 25.21 14.20 -13.83
C ARG A 233 25.52 12.74 -13.50
N LEU A 234 25.24 11.87 -14.46
CA LEU A 234 25.59 10.46 -14.44
C LEU A 234 26.91 10.19 -15.16
N PRO A 235 27.72 9.22 -14.70
CA PRO A 235 27.52 8.41 -13.49
C PRO A 235 27.70 9.24 -12.22
N LEU A 236 27.00 8.83 -11.14
CA LEU A 236 27.12 9.52 -9.84
C LEU A 236 28.54 9.41 -9.27
N ALA A 237 29.07 10.51 -8.76
CA ALA A 237 30.32 10.48 -8.05
C ALA A 237 30.20 9.76 -6.70
N ALA A 238 31.23 9.04 -6.29
CA ALA A 238 31.27 8.32 -5.03
C ALA A 238 30.92 9.20 -3.80
N LYS A 239 31.32 10.49 -3.85
CA LYS A 239 31.01 11.48 -2.82
C LYS A 239 29.52 11.77 -2.73
N ASP A 240 28.82 11.89 -3.88
CA ASP A 240 27.37 12.17 -3.93
C ASP A 240 26.58 10.97 -3.42
N ILE A 241 27.00 9.76 -3.79
CA ILE A 241 26.43 8.52 -3.27
C ILE A 241 26.60 8.46 -1.74
N SER A 242 27.82 8.72 -1.22
CA SER A 242 28.07 8.67 0.22
C SER A 242 27.19 9.67 0.97
N LEU A 243 27.14 10.92 0.51
CA LEU A 243 26.33 11.97 1.15
C LEU A 243 24.84 11.65 1.13
N PHE A 244 24.35 11.11 0.00
CA PHE A 244 22.95 10.67 -0.10
C PHE A 244 22.67 9.53 0.88
N MET A 245 23.56 8.53 0.95
CA MET A 245 23.42 7.39 1.85
C MET A 245 23.41 7.79 3.32
N ASP A 246 24.30 8.69 3.73
CA ASP A 246 24.37 9.18 5.11
C ASP A 246 23.09 9.92 5.49
N THR A 247 22.56 10.74 4.55
CA THR A 247 21.31 11.46 4.76
C THR A 247 20.11 10.49 4.79
N ALA A 248 20.06 9.53 3.87
CA ALA A 248 19.00 8.53 3.84
C ALA A 248 18.94 7.70 5.13
N ALA A 249 20.11 7.32 5.66
CA ALA A 249 20.23 6.61 6.92
C ALA A 249 19.70 7.43 8.10
N SER A 250 20.12 8.70 8.21
CA SER A 250 19.66 9.59 9.28
C SER A 250 18.15 9.81 9.23
N GLN A 251 17.61 10.08 8.04
CA GLN A 251 16.17 10.31 7.90
C GLN A 251 15.33 9.05 8.09
N PHE A 252 15.87 7.87 7.74
CA PHE A 252 15.21 6.60 8.08
C PHE A 252 15.16 6.40 9.59
N ASP A 253 16.27 6.70 10.30
CA ASP A 253 16.33 6.60 11.76
C ASP A 253 15.34 7.57 12.43
N ASP A 254 15.18 8.78 11.90
CA ASP A 254 14.19 9.75 12.37
C ASP A 254 12.74 9.25 12.16
N ALA A 255 12.45 8.66 11.00
CA ALA A 255 11.14 8.07 10.73
C ALA A 255 10.84 6.83 11.60
N ALA A 256 11.87 6.15 12.05
CA ALA A 256 11.79 4.94 12.88
C ALA A 256 11.78 5.21 14.39
N LYS A 257 12.01 6.45 14.84
CA LYS A 257 12.30 6.82 16.23
C LYS A 257 11.30 6.29 17.26
N ASP A 258 10.01 6.35 16.93
CA ASP A 258 8.93 5.96 17.84
C ASP A 258 8.25 4.64 17.43
N VAL A 259 8.84 3.89 16.51
CA VAL A 259 8.27 2.66 15.96
C VAL A 259 9.16 1.47 16.29
N PRO A 260 8.66 0.43 16.99
CA PRO A 260 9.42 -0.80 17.16
C PRO A 260 9.57 -1.52 15.80
N TYR A 261 10.81 -1.80 15.40
CA TYR A 261 11.09 -2.52 14.16
C TYR A 261 12.32 -3.43 14.30
N ASN A 262 12.42 -4.43 13.44
CA ASN A 262 13.60 -5.29 13.38
C ASN A 262 14.77 -4.55 12.71
N PRO A 263 15.95 -4.44 13.34
CA PRO A 263 17.11 -3.69 12.81
C PRO A 263 17.58 -4.15 11.42
N ILE A 264 17.27 -5.38 11.01
CA ILE A 264 17.59 -5.90 9.67
C ILE A 264 16.94 -5.05 8.57
N LEU A 265 15.76 -4.46 8.84
CA LEU A 265 15.05 -3.63 7.87
C LEU A 265 15.83 -2.37 7.51
N ARG A 266 16.48 -1.75 8.50
CA ARG A 266 17.37 -0.61 8.25
C ARG A 266 18.55 -1.01 7.35
N THR A 267 19.20 -2.12 7.67
CA THR A 267 20.33 -2.63 6.86
C THR A 267 19.89 -2.93 5.43
N GLN A 268 18.73 -3.57 5.26
CA GLN A 268 18.16 -3.86 3.95
C GLN A 268 17.81 -2.57 3.19
N PHE A 269 17.19 -1.58 3.84
CA PHE A 269 16.89 -0.29 3.23
C PHE A 269 18.17 0.38 2.70
N ILE A 270 19.22 0.46 3.53
CA ILE A 270 20.50 1.07 3.16
C ILE A 270 21.15 0.33 1.98
N ASN A 271 21.20 -1.00 2.02
CA ASN A 271 21.80 -1.80 0.96
C ASN A 271 21.01 -1.68 -0.36
N LEU A 272 19.69 -1.71 -0.30
CA LEU A 272 18.85 -1.55 -1.50
C LEU A 272 18.95 -0.12 -2.08
N THR A 273 19.03 0.89 -1.24
CA THR A 273 19.23 2.27 -1.68
C THR A 273 20.58 2.41 -2.41
N ARG A 274 21.66 1.87 -1.85
CA ARG A 274 22.97 1.86 -2.49
C ARG A 274 22.92 1.12 -3.83
N TYR A 275 22.40 -0.10 -3.84
CA TYR A 275 22.22 -0.90 -5.06
C TYR A 275 21.45 -0.13 -6.13
N SER A 276 20.38 0.57 -5.75
CA SER A 276 19.56 1.32 -6.70
C SER A 276 20.30 2.52 -7.29
N LEU A 277 21.12 3.22 -6.49
CA LEU A 277 21.96 4.32 -6.97
C LEU A 277 23.06 3.83 -7.94
N GLU A 278 23.60 2.63 -7.72
CA GLU A 278 24.58 1.99 -8.60
C GLU A 278 23.99 1.56 -9.95
N GLN A 279 22.67 1.49 -10.08
CA GLN A 279 21.99 1.26 -11.38
C GLN A 279 21.91 2.55 -12.22
N LEU A 280 22.22 3.72 -11.65
CA LEU A 280 22.25 5.01 -12.34
C LEU A 280 23.62 5.22 -13.00
N THR A 281 23.92 4.50 -14.06
CA THR A 281 25.22 4.55 -14.77
C THR A 281 25.08 5.08 -16.19
#